data_5c0ab9587676d274385df2e0acb37e5f
#
_entry.id   5c0ab9587676d274385df2e0acb37e5f
#
_cell.length_a   1.000
_cell.length_b   1.000
_cell.length_c   1.000
_cell.angle_alpha   90.00
_cell.angle_beta   90.00
_cell.angle_gamma   90.00
#
_symmetry.space_group_name_H-M   'P 1'
#
loop_
_entity.id
_entity.type
_entity.pdbx_description
1 polymer ?
#
loop_
_entity_poly.entity_id
_entity_poly.type
_entity_poly.pdbx_seq_one_letter_code
_entity_poly.pdbx_strand_id
1 'polypeptide(L)'
;MLHLFKVYDITNAQVKLIDPQYRILKNPFQWTLQRDTFIRLVLDVGPNLRYFLDGLTPFSLIARHSTTKLSSVDIMDVVLAFENPTIVSTQEGPKHVQTFTFVDKEKIPISVSSWEEMSIFKDQYSQKLLKLFQW
;
A
#
# COMPACT_ATOMS: atom_id res chain seq x y z
N MET A 1 20.77 2.69 -2.73
CA MET A 1 19.40 2.16 -2.66
C MET A 1 18.65 2.92 -1.57
N LEU A 2 17.42 3.39 -1.83
CA LEU A 2 16.60 4.03 -0.81
C LEU A 2 15.96 2.96 0.08
N HIS A 3 15.93 3.20 1.37
CA HIS A 3 15.30 2.32 2.35
C HIS A 3 14.15 3.03 3.04
N LEU A 4 13.12 2.28 3.42
CA LEU A 4 12.01 2.80 4.21
C LEU A 4 12.50 3.31 5.56
N PHE A 5 11.78 4.27 6.13
CA PHE A 5 12.04 4.89 7.45
C PHE A 5 13.38 5.64 7.56
N LYS A 6 13.93 6.06 6.45
CA LYS A 6 15.14 6.87 6.38
C LYS A 6 14.83 8.24 5.78
N VAL A 7 15.53 9.26 6.23
CA VAL A 7 15.45 10.60 5.65
C VAL A 7 16.67 10.84 4.77
N TYR A 8 16.42 11.32 3.58
CA TYR A 8 17.45 11.56 2.58
C TYR A 8 17.42 13.01 2.10
N ASP A 9 18.61 13.60 1.93
CA ASP A 9 18.80 14.77 1.07
C ASP A 9 18.93 14.29 -0.37
N ILE A 10 18.13 14.88 -1.26
CA ILE A 10 18.19 14.60 -2.69
C ILE A 10 18.47 15.91 -3.42
N THR A 11 19.55 15.96 -4.17
CA THR A 11 19.95 17.12 -4.99
C THR A 11 20.08 16.73 -6.46
N ASN A 12 19.88 17.69 -7.37
CA ASN A 12 19.88 17.49 -8.81
C ASN A 12 18.80 16.50 -9.32
N ALA A 13 17.69 16.37 -8.61
CA ALA A 13 16.54 15.65 -9.16
C ALA A 13 15.78 16.59 -10.12
N GLN A 14 15.39 16.07 -11.27
CA GLN A 14 14.55 16.82 -12.20
C GLN A 14 13.11 16.81 -11.69
N VAL A 15 12.51 17.99 -11.55
CA VAL A 15 11.10 18.14 -11.16
C VAL A 15 10.25 18.38 -12.40
N LYS A 16 9.21 17.59 -12.58
CA LYS A 16 8.27 17.71 -13.70
C LYS A 16 6.83 17.70 -13.19
N LEU A 17 5.93 18.36 -13.93
CA LEU A 17 4.50 18.19 -13.74
C LEU A 17 4.11 16.76 -14.15
N ILE A 18 3.29 16.13 -13.34
CA ILE A 18 2.66 14.86 -13.67
C ILE A 18 1.51 15.12 -14.62
N ASP A 19 1.39 14.35 -15.70
CA ASP A 19 0.20 14.34 -16.52
C ASP A 19 -1.01 14.00 -15.62
N PRO A 20 -2.10 14.81 -15.66
CA PRO A 20 -3.28 14.61 -14.81
C PRO A 20 -3.85 13.20 -14.85
N GLN A 21 -3.75 12.49 -15.98
CA GLN A 21 -4.24 11.11 -16.13
C GLN A 21 -3.46 10.09 -15.29
N TYR A 22 -2.19 10.37 -14.95
CA TYR A 22 -1.32 9.50 -14.15
C TYR A 22 -1.14 10.00 -12.71
N ARG A 23 -1.84 11.07 -12.35
CA ARG A 23 -1.70 11.69 -11.04
C ARG A 23 -2.43 10.87 -9.98
N ILE A 24 -1.67 10.15 -9.16
CA ILE A 24 -2.17 9.35 -8.03
C ILE A 24 -2.26 10.20 -6.75
N LEU A 25 -1.28 11.07 -6.53
CA LEU A 25 -1.19 11.89 -5.32
C LEU A 25 -1.70 13.31 -5.56
N LYS A 26 -2.04 14.01 -4.48
CA LYS A 26 -2.44 15.44 -4.55
C LYS A 26 -1.32 16.34 -5.08
N ASN A 27 -0.05 15.95 -4.84
CA ASN A 27 1.10 16.69 -5.37
C ASN A 27 1.13 16.59 -6.91
N PRO A 28 1.17 17.75 -7.63
CA PRO A 28 1.20 17.76 -9.08
C PRO A 28 2.58 17.48 -9.67
N PHE A 29 3.61 17.35 -8.84
CA PHE A 29 4.98 17.17 -9.29
C PHE A 29 5.47 15.75 -9.03
N GLN A 30 6.30 15.26 -9.97
CA GLN A 30 7.11 14.05 -9.79
C GLN A 30 8.59 14.40 -9.88
N TRP A 31 9.39 13.64 -9.17
CA TRP A 31 10.84 13.72 -9.24
C TRP A 31 11.39 12.60 -10.11
N THR A 32 12.26 12.97 -11.04
CA THR A 32 13.00 12.00 -11.84
C THR A 32 14.44 12.02 -11.36
N LEU A 33 14.91 10.91 -10.84
CA LEU A 33 16.31 10.73 -10.44
C LEU A 33 17.12 10.49 -11.72
N GLN A 34 18.18 11.27 -11.89
CA GLN A 34 19.08 11.21 -13.03
C GLN A 34 20.44 10.65 -12.59
N ARG A 35 21.35 10.45 -13.54
CA ARG A 35 22.69 9.92 -13.26
C ARG A 35 23.50 10.80 -12.30
N ASP A 36 23.28 12.10 -12.34
CA ASP A 36 23.93 13.13 -11.52
C ASP A 36 23.11 13.50 -10.27
N THR A 37 22.01 12.84 -10.02
CA THR A 37 21.24 12.99 -8.78
C THR A 37 22.06 12.47 -7.63
N PHE A 38 22.33 13.35 -6.67
CA PHE A 38 23.01 12.97 -5.44
C PHE A 38 22.02 12.68 -4.33
N ILE A 39 22.18 11.54 -3.67
CA ILE A 39 21.32 11.08 -2.58
C ILE A 39 22.20 10.80 -1.35
N ARG A 40 21.91 11.51 -0.27
CA ARG A 40 22.64 11.38 1.00
C ARG A 40 21.67 10.99 2.11
N LEU A 41 21.97 9.95 2.85
CA LEU A 41 21.27 9.64 4.09
C LEU A 41 21.56 10.74 5.12
N VAL A 42 20.53 11.37 5.63
CA VAL A 42 20.62 12.43 6.65
C VAL A 42 20.38 11.87 8.04
N LEU A 43 19.32 11.12 8.19
CA LEU A 43 18.89 10.63 9.48
C LEU A 43 18.23 9.24 9.34
N ASP A 44 18.59 8.37 10.26
CA ASP A 44 17.90 7.13 10.49
C ASP A 44 16.84 7.38 11.60
N VAL A 45 15.64 7.74 11.19
CA VAL A 45 14.55 8.04 12.13
C VAL A 45 13.92 6.78 12.72
N GLY A 46 14.34 5.60 12.24
CA GLY A 46 13.67 4.35 12.58
C GLY A 46 12.20 4.33 12.11
N PRO A 47 11.45 3.29 12.43
CA PRO A 47 10.03 3.20 12.12
C PRO A 47 9.23 4.14 13.02
N ASN A 48 9.09 5.41 12.63
CA ASN A 48 8.19 6.32 13.33
C ASN A 48 6.76 6.05 12.85
N LEU A 49 6.06 5.20 13.57
CA LEU A 49 4.72 4.73 13.24
C LEU A 49 3.71 5.89 13.11
N ARG A 50 3.92 7.02 13.78
CA ARG A 50 3.01 8.17 13.73
C ARG A 50 2.84 8.74 12.34
N TYR A 51 3.91 8.84 11.54
CA TYR A 51 3.80 9.35 10.16
C TYR A 51 2.94 8.46 9.25
N PHE A 52 2.83 7.18 9.56
CA PHE A 52 1.97 6.25 8.82
C PHE A 52 0.54 6.31 9.33
N LEU A 53 0.33 6.41 10.64
CA LEU A 53 -1.00 6.42 11.23
C LEU A 53 -1.81 7.65 10.83
N ASP A 54 -1.16 8.81 10.68
CA ASP A 54 -1.81 10.06 10.30
C ASP A 54 -2.31 10.07 8.84
N GLY A 55 -1.75 9.18 7.99
CA GLY A 55 -2.14 9.03 6.59
C GLY A 55 -3.17 7.92 6.32
N LEU A 56 -3.52 7.12 7.33
CA LEU A 56 -4.41 5.98 7.15
C LEU A 56 -5.87 6.43 6.95
N THR A 57 -6.54 5.74 6.03
CA THR A 57 -7.94 6.01 5.71
C THR A 57 -8.84 5.08 6.53
N PRO A 58 -9.74 5.62 7.38
CA PRO A 58 -10.73 4.83 8.09
C PRO A 58 -11.65 4.08 7.12
N PHE A 59 -12.05 2.85 7.46
CA PHE A 59 -12.90 2.03 6.59
C PHE A 59 -14.28 2.66 6.34
N SER A 60 -14.82 3.39 7.31
CA SER A 60 -16.04 4.17 7.15
C SER A 60 -15.98 5.23 6.04
N LEU A 61 -14.78 5.73 5.70
CA LEU A 61 -14.57 6.66 4.60
C LEU A 61 -14.36 5.95 3.26
N ILE A 62 -13.78 4.74 3.24
CA ILE A 62 -13.54 3.99 2.00
C ILE A 62 -14.84 3.72 1.27
N ALA A 63 -15.90 3.31 1.98
CA ALA A 63 -17.21 3.06 1.39
C ALA A 63 -17.82 4.30 0.70
N ARG A 64 -17.46 5.51 1.16
CA ARG A 64 -17.91 6.77 0.57
C ARG A 64 -17.09 7.16 -0.66
N HIS A 65 -15.82 6.72 -0.73
CA HIS A 65 -14.93 7.01 -1.86
C HIS A 65 -15.14 6.10 -3.07
N SER A 66 -15.87 4.98 -2.92
CA SER A 66 -16.14 4.04 -4.00
C SER A 66 -16.97 4.62 -5.16
N THR A 67 -17.56 5.79 -4.97
CA THR A 67 -18.36 6.49 -5.99
C THR A 67 -17.57 7.56 -6.74
N THR A 68 -16.36 7.92 -6.29
CA THR A 68 -15.51 8.90 -6.94
C THR A 68 -14.28 8.22 -7.52
N LYS A 69 -13.88 8.63 -8.74
CA LYS A 69 -12.68 8.13 -9.41
C LYS A 69 -11.48 8.07 -8.46
N LEU A 70 -11.12 6.84 -8.10
CA LEU A 70 -9.84 6.32 -7.62
C LEU A 70 -8.83 7.34 -7.08
N SER A 71 -8.85 7.49 -5.80
CA SER A 71 -7.65 7.83 -5.04
C SER A 71 -7.09 6.53 -4.44
N SER A 72 -5.78 6.35 -4.47
CA SER A 72 -5.15 5.33 -3.62
C SER A 72 -5.40 5.68 -2.16
N VAL A 73 -5.62 4.68 -1.34
CA VAL A 73 -5.80 4.82 0.11
C VAL A 73 -4.80 3.94 0.83
N ASP A 74 -4.25 4.44 1.92
CA ASP A 74 -3.40 3.67 2.79
C ASP A 74 -4.25 3.15 3.95
N ILE A 75 -4.19 1.83 4.17
CA ILE A 75 -4.89 1.15 5.26
C ILE A 75 -3.89 0.33 6.08
N MET A 76 -4.16 0.20 7.36
CA MET A 76 -3.44 -0.69 8.26
C MET A 76 -4.40 -1.18 9.32
N ASP A 77 -4.74 -2.47 9.25
CA ASP A 77 -5.71 -3.07 10.14
C ASP A 77 -5.49 -4.58 10.27
N VAL A 78 -6.36 -5.24 11.01
CA VAL A 78 -6.25 -6.65 11.31
C VAL A 78 -6.86 -7.48 10.17
N VAL A 79 -6.13 -8.48 9.69
CA VAL A 79 -6.66 -9.48 8.76
C VAL A 79 -7.57 -10.42 9.54
N LEU A 80 -8.85 -10.38 9.26
CA LEU A 80 -9.86 -11.24 9.87
C LEU A 80 -9.93 -12.61 9.18
N ALA A 81 -9.85 -12.62 7.86
CA ALA A 81 -9.93 -13.82 7.04
C ALA A 81 -9.20 -13.60 5.71
N PHE A 82 -8.87 -14.68 5.04
CA PHE A 82 -8.38 -14.68 3.66
C PHE A 82 -8.86 -15.92 2.93
N GLU A 83 -9.07 -15.79 1.64
CA GLU A 83 -9.44 -16.89 0.75
C GLU A 83 -8.19 -17.53 0.14
N ASN A 84 -8.33 -18.76 -0.37
CA ASN A 84 -7.25 -19.35 -1.16
C ASN A 84 -7.05 -18.57 -2.45
N PRO A 85 -5.80 -18.43 -2.93
CA PRO A 85 -5.53 -17.83 -4.23
C PRO A 85 -6.31 -18.53 -5.34
N THR A 86 -6.94 -17.75 -6.21
CA THR A 86 -7.67 -18.23 -7.38
C THR A 86 -7.08 -17.64 -8.66
N ILE A 87 -7.38 -18.25 -9.81
CA ILE A 87 -7.00 -17.74 -11.11
C ILE A 87 -8.23 -17.13 -11.77
N VAL A 88 -8.13 -15.85 -12.14
CA VAL A 88 -9.16 -15.11 -12.85
C VAL A 88 -8.70 -14.81 -14.26
N SER A 89 -9.55 -15.06 -15.25
CA SER A 89 -9.27 -14.68 -16.64
C SER A 89 -9.50 -13.19 -16.85
N THR A 90 -8.49 -12.49 -17.35
CA THR A 90 -8.56 -11.08 -17.72
C THR A 90 -8.27 -10.88 -19.20
N GLN A 91 -8.44 -9.67 -19.72
CA GLN A 91 -8.09 -9.35 -21.11
C GLN A 91 -6.58 -9.51 -21.39
N GLU A 92 -5.75 -9.42 -20.37
CA GLU A 92 -4.29 -9.59 -20.47
C GLU A 92 -3.84 -11.04 -20.23
N GLY A 93 -4.79 -11.96 -19.98
CA GLY A 93 -4.55 -13.35 -19.66
C GLY A 93 -4.95 -13.73 -18.23
N PRO A 94 -4.67 -14.98 -17.82
CA PRO A 94 -4.98 -15.45 -16.47
C PRO A 94 -4.09 -14.73 -15.44
N LYS A 95 -4.71 -14.28 -14.35
CA LYS A 95 -4.07 -13.58 -13.23
C LYS A 95 -4.38 -14.27 -11.92
N HIS A 96 -3.40 -14.34 -11.02
CA HIS A 96 -3.62 -14.80 -9.65
C HIS A 96 -4.25 -13.70 -8.80
N VAL A 97 -5.28 -14.05 -8.04
CA VAL A 97 -5.98 -13.14 -7.13
C VAL A 97 -6.21 -13.83 -5.79
N GLN A 98 -5.98 -13.11 -4.72
CA GLN A 98 -6.31 -13.54 -3.36
C GLN A 98 -7.10 -12.44 -2.65
N THR A 99 -8.22 -12.80 -2.03
CA THR A 99 -9.05 -11.87 -1.27
C THR A 99 -8.74 -11.97 0.21
N PHE A 100 -8.56 -10.80 0.83
CA PHE A 100 -8.39 -10.64 2.27
C PHE A 100 -9.57 -9.85 2.83
N THR A 101 -10.05 -10.24 4.00
CA THR A 101 -11.00 -9.45 4.78
C THR A 101 -10.26 -8.79 5.92
N PHE A 102 -10.23 -7.47 5.93
CA PHE A 102 -9.70 -6.66 7.01
C PHE A 102 -10.82 -6.16 7.90
N VAL A 103 -10.50 -5.89 9.14
CA VAL A 103 -11.43 -5.28 10.11
C VAL A 103 -10.72 -4.18 10.86
N ASP A 104 -11.36 -3.01 10.96
CA ASP A 104 -10.85 -1.87 11.72
C ASP A 104 -11.24 -1.92 13.21
N LYS A 105 -10.77 -0.94 13.98
CA LYS A 105 -11.11 -0.78 15.39
C LYS A 105 -12.60 -0.58 15.66
N GLU A 106 -13.36 -0.13 14.65
CA GLU A 106 -14.83 0.06 14.71
C GLU A 106 -15.58 -1.21 14.30
N LYS A 107 -14.84 -2.31 14.04
CA LYS A 107 -15.35 -3.61 13.58
C LYS A 107 -16.05 -3.54 12.23
N ILE A 108 -15.67 -2.59 11.38
CA ILE A 108 -16.16 -2.49 10.00
C ILE A 108 -15.30 -3.39 9.12
N PRO A 109 -15.85 -4.41 8.46
CA PRO A 109 -15.09 -5.25 7.55
C PRO A 109 -14.97 -4.61 6.17
N ILE A 110 -13.82 -4.77 5.52
CA ILE A 110 -13.63 -4.52 4.09
C ILE A 110 -12.92 -5.69 3.42
N SER A 111 -13.24 -5.94 2.16
CA SER A 111 -12.54 -6.93 1.34
C SER A 111 -11.55 -6.24 0.41
N VAL A 112 -10.33 -6.75 0.37
CA VAL A 112 -9.24 -6.26 -0.48
C VAL A 112 -8.73 -7.42 -1.32
N SER A 113 -8.72 -7.25 -2.64
CA SER A 113 -8.15 -8.23 -3.56
C SER A 113 -6.71 -7.88 -3.89
N SER A 114 -5.82 -8.81 -3.65
CA SER A 114 -4.40 -8.73 -4.01
C SER A 114 -4.16 -9.50 -5.30
N TRP A 115 -3.36 -8.93 -6.20
CA TRP A 115 -3.14 -9.45 -7.55
C TRP A 115 -1.68 -9.86 -7.76
N GLU A 116 -1.46 -10.92 -8.55
CA GLU A 116 -0.16 -11.42 -8.99
C GLU A 116 0.80 -11.72 -7.82
N GLU A 117 2.00 -11.18 -7.87
CA GLU A 117 3.03 -11.44 -6.87
C GLU A 117 2.60 -11.06 -5.45
N MET A 118 1.71 -10.08 -5.32
CA MET A 118 1.12 -9.71 -4.04
C MET A 118 0.03 -10.68 -3.58
N SER A 119 -0.51 -11.52 -4.46
CA SER A 119 -1.51 -12.54 -4.11
C SER A 119 -0.93 -13.74 -3.38
N ILE A 120 0.40 -13.86 -3.32
CA ILE A 120 1.07 -14.95 -2.65
C ILE A 120 1.54 -14.48 -1.28
N PHE A 121 0.62 -14.31 -0.38
CA PHE A 121 0.98 -14.27 1.04
C PHE A 121 1.42 -15.69 1.42
N LYS A 122 2.73 -15.93 1.33
CA LYS A 122 3.31 -17.24 1.63
C LYS A 122 2.95 -17.64 3.05
N ASP A 123 2.49 -18.84 3.18
CA ASP A 123 2.05 -19.60 4.35
C ASP A 123 2.79 -19.41 5.69
N GLN A 124 3.97 -18.81 5.68
CA GLN A 124 4.77 -18.64 6.88
C GLN A 124 4.21 -17.65 7.90
N TYR A 125 3.38 -16.70 7.45
CA TYR A 125 2.77 -15.70 8.34
C TYR A 125 1.33 -16.08 8.74
N SER A 126 0.61 -16.81 7.90
CA SER A 126 -0.76 -17.24 8.16
C SER A 126 -0.86 -18.20 9.35
N GLN A 127 0.06 -19.14 9.49
CA GLN A 127 0.08 -20.05 10.64
C GLN A 127 0.47 -19.36 11.97
N LYS A 128 1.24 -18.29 11.92
CA LYS A 128 1.60 -17.51 13.11
C LYS A 128 0.46 -16.60 13.58
N LEU A 129 -0.29 -16.02 12.66
CA LEU A 129 -1.45 -15.17 12.97
C LEU A 129 -2.62 -16.00 13.50
N LEU A 130 -2.92 -17.15 12.90
CA LEU A 130 -3.98 -18.05 13.40
C LEU A 130 -3.72 -18.56 14.81
N LYS A 131 -2.46 -18.77 15.21
CA LYS A 131 -2.12 -19.16 16.59
C LYS A 131 -2.29 -18.03 17.62
N LEU A 132 -2.29 -16.77 17.21
CA LEU A 132 -2.49 -15.63 18.10
C LEU A 132 -3.97 -15.33 18.39
N PHE A 133 -4.90 -15.88 17.58
CA PHE A 133 -6.35 -15.66 17.70
C PHE A 133 -7.17 -16.88 18.14
N GLN A 134 -6.52 -17.97 18.52
CA GLN A 134 -7.19 -19.08 19.22
C GLN A 134 -7.31 -18.72 20.71
N TRP A 135 -8.39 -18.06 21.08
CA TRP A 135 -8.92 -17.91 22.43
C TRP A 135 -10.24 -18.67 22.53
#